data_0c946725babffaf2dce2bec225b7ef2f
#
_entry.id   0c946725babffaf2dce2bec225b7ef2f
#
_cell.length_a   1.000
_cell.length_b   1.000
_cell.length_c   1.000
_cell.angle_alpha   90.00
_cell.angle_beta   90.00
_cell.angle_gamma   90.00
#
_symmetry.space_group_name_H-M   'P 1'
#
loop_
_entity.id
_entity.type
_entity.pdbx_description
1 polymer ?
#
loop_
_entity_poly.entity_id
_entity_poly.type
_entity_poly.pdbx_seq_one_letter_code
_entity_poly.pdbx_strand_id
1 'polypeptide(L)'
;MPTLIILTCVVLLPLLLSLWTSFTPFKLTKPDTLYRFVGFRNYERLIGDFDFWIAFGRTVLFLAIALNLELVFGLGIALLINKITYGQRTLRTLMMFPMMFSPILVGFQWKYIFNDNIGLMNNFLREFGVIQPIPWLVDGILANVSIMAAEIWSSTSV
;
A
#
# COMPACT_ATOMS: atom_id res chain seq x y z
N MET A 1 12.97 -20.48 23.04
CA MET A 1 13.74 -21.00 21.88
C MET A 1 12.86 -21.63 20.78
N PRO A 2 11.80 -22.45 21.03
CA PRO A 2 11.00 -23.04 19.94
C PRO A 2 10.33 -22.00 19.05
N THR A 3 9.85 -20.89 19.61
CA THR A 3 9.21 -19.79 18.86
C THR A 3 10.14 -19.15 17.83
N LEU A 4 11.41 -18.94 18.20
CA LEU A 4 12.41 -18.38 17.26
C LEU A 4 12.69 -19.34 16.11
N ILE A 5 12.76 -20.64 16.37
CA ILE A 5 12.99 -21.65 15.35
C ILE A 5 11.82 -21.67 14.36
N ILE A 6 10.58 -21.69 14.87
CA ILE A 6 9.38 -21.69 14.02
C ILE A 6 9.34 -20.40 13.18
N LEU A 7 9.54 -19.23 13.78
CA LEU A 7 9.51 -17.96 13.10
C LEU A 7 10.61 -17.88 12.03
N THR A 8 11.82 -18.33 12.35
CA THR A 8 12.93 -18.41 11.41
C THR A 8 12.61 -19.33 10.24
N CYS A 9 12.05 -20.51 10.47
CA CYS A 9 11.65 -21.43 9.41
C CYS A 9 10.54 -20.83 8.52
N VAL A 10 9.51 -20.24 9.12
CA VAL A 10 8.38 -19.66 8.37
C VAL A 10 8.80 -18.48 7.51
N VAL A 11 9.81 -17.71 7.93
CA VAL A 11 10.30 -16.55 7.17
C VAL A 11 11.42 -16.94 6.21
N LEU A 12 12.43 -17.71 6.66
CA LEU A 12 13.60 -18.00 5.84
C LEU A 12 13.33 -19.02 4.74
N LEU A 13 12.49 -20.04 4.98
CA LEU A 13 12.23 -21.03 3.94
C LEU A 13 11.60 -20.45 2.68
N PRO A 14 10.53 -19.62 2.74
CA PRO A 14 10.01 -18.95 1.55
C PRO A 14 11.00 -18.01 0.90
N LEU A 15 11.85 -17.31 1.66
CA LEU A 15 12.89 -16.43 1.12
C LEU A 15 13.95 -17.22 0.35
N LEU A 16 14.42 -18.33 0.90
CA LEU A 16 15.38 -19.21 0.22
C LEU A 16 14.79 -19.83 -1.05
N LEU A 17 13.51 -20.25 -0.99
CA LEU A 17 12.81 -20.73 -2.18
C LEU A 17 12.66 -19.63 -3.23
N SER A 18 12.30 -18.41 -2.84
CA SER A 18 12.22 -17.26 -3.75
C SER A 18 13.56 -16.94 -4.37
N LEU A 19 14.63 -17.00 -3.59
CA LEU A 19 16.00 -16.82 -4.08
C LEU A 19 16.35 -17.91 -5.08
N TRP A 20 16.08 -19.17 -4.79
CA TRP A 20 16.32 -20.29 -5.71
C TRP A 20 15.51 -20.13 -7.00
N THR A 21 14.22 -19.86 -6.89
CA THR A 21 13.34 -19.68 -8.06
C THR A 21 13.77 -18.53 -8.94
N SER A 22 14.42 -17.49 -8.39
CA SER A 22 14.92 -16.35 -9.17
C SER A 22 15.99 -16.77 -10.21
N PHE A 23 16.72 -17.86 -9.95
CA PHE A 23 17.72 -18.43 -10.86
C PHE A 23 17.18 -19.54 -11.76
N THR A 24 15.87 -19.80 -11.73
CA THR A 24 15.20 -20.86 -12.51
C THR A 24 14.13 -20.26 -13.41
N PRO A 25 13.75 -20.91 -14.53
CA PRO A 25 12.63 -20.48 -15.37
C PRO A 25 11.30 -20.95 -14.79
N PHE A 26 11.16 -20.94 -13.45
CA PHE A 26 10.02 -21.50 -12.74
C PHE A 26 8.69 -20.89 -13.19
N LYS A 27 7.72 -21.75 -13.48
CA LYS A 27 6.33 -21.39 -13.75
C LYS A 27 5.43 -22.32 -12.97
N LEU A 28 4.43 -21.77 -12.28
CA LEU A 28 3.44 -22.56 -11.50
C LEU A 28 2.72 -23.60 -12.36
N THR A 29 2.53 -23.32 -13.65
CA THR A 29 1.91 -24.24 -14.62
C THR A 29 2.85 -25.37 -15.09
N LYS A 30 4.15 -25.27 -14.82
CA LYS A 30 5.19 -26.26 -15.20
C LYS A 30 6.17 -26.42 -14.05
N PRO A 31 5.83 -27.20 -13.01
CA PRO A 31 6.65 -27.34 -11.80
C PRO A 31 8.02 -27.96 -12.07
N ASP A 32 8.18 -28.76 -13.12
CA ASP A 32 9.46 -29.38 -13.51
C ASP A 32 10.56 -28.35 -13.83
N THR A 33 10.14 -27.08 -14.13
CA THR A 33 11.07 -25.99 -14.41
C THR A 33 11.82 -25.49 -13.18
N LEU A 34 11.39 -25.86 -11.96
CA LEU A 34 12.05 -25.50 -10.70
C LEU A 34 13.48 -26.04 -10.60
N TYR A 35 13.76 -27.20 -11.20
CA TYR A 35 15.05 -27.87 -11.13
C TYR A 35 16.02 -27.43 -12.23
N ARG A 36 15.58 -26.56 -13.15
CA ARG A 36 16.39 -26.09 -14.27
C ARG A 36 17.07 -24.78 -13.90
N PHE A 37 18.36 -24.81 -13.67
CA PHE A 37 19.14 -23.59 -13.41
C PHE A 37 19.40 -22.81 -14.71
N VAL A 38 19.08 -21.51 -14.74
CA VAL A 38 19.28 -20.60 -15.88
C VAL A 38 20.22 -19.42 -15.55
N GLY A 39 20.85 -19.44 -14.39
CA GLY A 39 21.74 -18.37 -13.95
C GLY A 39 21.04 -17.02 -13.85
N PHE A 40 21.67 -15.96 -14.32
CA PHE A 40 21.19 -14.58 -14.23
C PHE A 40 20.25 -14.15 -15.36
N ARG A 41 19.80 -15.05 -16.21
CA ARG A 41 18.94 -14.74 -17.36
C ARG A 41 17.64 -14.01 -16.99
N ASN A 42 17.06 -14.29 -15.82
CA ASN A 42 15.87 -13.59 -15.35
C ASN A 42 16.21 -12.13 -15.00
N TYR A 43 17.37 -11.90 -14.40
CA TYR A 43 17.85 -10.57 -14.06
C TYR A 43 18.21 -9.74 -15.29
N GLU A 44 18.83 -10.34 -16.30
CA GLU A 44 19.11 -9.67 -17.59
C GLU A 44 17.82 -9.19 -18.25
N ARG A 45 16.76 -10.03 -18.25
CA ARG A 45 15.45 -9.65 -18.75
C ARG A 45 14.84 -8.51 -17.95
N LEU A 46 14.93 -8.58 -16.61
CA LEU A 46 14.38 -7.57 -15.72
C LEU A 46 15.05 -6.21 -15.93
N ILE A 47 16.38 -6.20 -16.06
CA ILE A 47 17.13 -4.96 -16.29
C ILE A 47 16.78 -4.33 -17.64
N GLY A 48 16.51 -5.15 -18.65
CA GLY A 48 16.10 -4.69 -19.98
C GLY A 48 14.61 -4.35 -20.11
N ASP A 49 13.80 -4.59 -19.07
CA ASP A 49 12.37 -4.36 -19.11
C ASP A 49 12.04 -2.92 -18.71
N PHE A 50 11.61 -2.12 -19.70
CA PHE A 50 11.26 -0.73 -19.50
C PHE A 50 10.03 -0.55 -18.59
N ASP A 51 9.04 -1.44 -18.71
CA ASP A 51 7.81 -1.40 -17.89
C ASP A 51 8.13 -1.65 -16.41
N PHE A 52 9.11 -2.53 -16.14
CA PHE A 52 9.60 -2.73 -14.78
C PHE A 52 10.16 -1.44 -14.17
N TRP A 53 11.01 -0.71 -14.91
CA TRP A 53 11.61 0.52 -14.40
C TRP A 53 10.60 1.64 -14.19
N ILE A 54 9.59 1.73 -15.06
CA ILE A 54 8.46 2.67 -14.86
C ILE A 54 7.69 2.30 -13.58
N ALA A 55 7.34 1.02 -13.42
CA ALA A 55 6.63 0.56 -12.24
C ALA A 55 7.43 0.77 -10.96
N PHE A 56 8.74 0.46 -11.00
CA PHE A 56 9.67 0.69 -9.89
C PHE A 56 9.75 2.17 -9.52
N GLY A 57 9.92 3.05 -10.51
CA GLY A 57 9.97 4.49 -10.28
C GLY A 57 8.68 5.04 -9.66
N ARG A 58 7.51 4.58 -10.14
CA ARG A 58 6.21 4.93 -9.55
C ARG A 58 6.08 4.47 -8.10
N THR A 59 6.53 3.24 -7.81
CA THR A 59 6.52 2.70 -6.45
C THR A 59 7.40 3.50 -5.51
N VAL A 60 8.63 3.83 -5.94
CA VAL A 60 9.54 4.65 -5.13
C VAL A 60 8.96 6.04 -4.88
N LEU A 61 8.39 6.68 -5.91
CA LEU A 61 7.76 7.99 -5.78
C LEU A 61 6.56 7.92 -4.82
N PHE A 62 5.70 6.92 -4.97
CA PHE A 62 4.56 6.69 -4.09
C PHE A 62 4.99 6.55 -2.63
N LEU A 63 5.97 5.68 -2.36
CA LEU A 63 6.51 5.47 -1.01
C LEU A 63 7.14 6.75 -0.45
N ALA A 64 7.93 7.45 -1.26
CA ALA A 64 8.56 8.69 -0.82
C ALA A 64 7.54 9.75 -0.39
N ILE A 65 6.44 9.89 -1.12
CA ILE A 65 5.39 10.86 -0.77
C ILE A 65 4.57 10.36 0.42
N ALA A 66 4.07 9.12 0.37
CA ALA A 66 3.21 8.55 1.39
C ALA A 66 3.88 8.53 2.77
N LEU A 67 5.09 7.97 2.88
CA LEU A 67 5.82 7.87 4.14
C LEU A 67 6.11 9.24 4.78
N ASN A 68 6.48 10.24 3.97
CA ASN A 68 6.71 11.57 4.50
C ASN A 68 5.42 12.22 5.00
N LEU A 69 4.31 12.06 4.29
CA LEU A 69 3.01 12.57 4.72
C LEU A 69 2.50 11.84 5.97
N GLU A 70 2.63 10.52 6.03
CA GLU A 70 2.29 9.71 7.21
C GLU A 70 3.08 10.16 8.43
N LEU A 71 4.39 10.36 8.28
CA LEU A 71 5.25 10.84 9.35
C LEU A 71 4.83 12.24 9.84
N VAL A 72 4.56 13.17 8.92
CA VAL A 72 4.15 14.53 9.27
C VAL A 72 2.79 14.54 9.96
N PHE A 73 1.81 13.81 9.42
CA PHE A 73 0.47 13.74 10.02
C PHE A 73 0.51 12.96 11.34
N GLY A 74 1.16 11.81 11.38
CA GLY A 74 1.28 10.99 12.59
C GLY A 74 1.96 11.75 13.73
N LEU A 75 3.11 12.39 13.45
CA LEU A 75 3.81 13.21 14.42
C LEU A 75 2.97 14.43 14.84
N GLY A 76 2.33 15.10 13.90
CA GLY A 76 1.45 16.23 14.16
C GLY A 76 0.30 15.85 15.10
N ILE A 77 -0.40 14.77 14.80
CA ILE A 77 -1.49 14.23 15.64
C ILE A 77 -0.96 13.82 17.02
N ALA A 78 0.16 13.10 17.08
CA ALA A 78 0.75 12.67 18.34
C ALA A 78 1.11 13.86 19.24
N LEU A 79 1.69 14.92 18.68
CA LEU A 79 2.02 16.15 19.42
C LEU A 79 0.77 16.88 19.89
N LEU A 80 -0.28 16.94 19.07
CA LEU A 80 -1.56 17.54 19.46
C LEU A 80 -2.22 16.76 20.59
N ILE A 81 -2.31 15.44 20.48
CA ILE A 81 -2.90 14.59 21.51
C ILE A 81 -2.11 14.69 22.82
N ASN A 82 -0.78 14.82 22.74
CA ASN A 82 0.07 14.94 23.94
C ASN A 82 -0.19 16.23 24.73
N LYS A 83 -0.70 17.29 24.09
CA LYS A 83 -1.07 18.54 24.76
C LYS A 83 -2.45 18.50 25.46
N ILE A 84 -3.28 17.50 25.13
CA ILE A 84 -4.64 17.39 25.65
C ILE A 84 -4.59 16.72 27.03
N THR A 85 -5.11 17.40 28.05
CA THR A 85 -5.13 16.90 29.43
C THR A 85 -6.32 15.97 29.69
N TYR A 86 -7.50 16.28 29.12
CA TYR A 86 -8.71 15.51 29.31
C TYR A 86 -9.10 14.76 28.03
N GLY A 87 -9.47 13.46 28.16
CA GLY A 87 -9.94 12.66 27.01
C GLY A 87 -8.82 12.12 26.12
N GLN A 88 -7.53 12.30 26.46
CA GLN A 88 -6.39 11.81 25.68
C GLN A 88 -6.49 10.31 25.36
N ARG A 89 -6.92 9.50 26.35
CA ARG A 89 -7.08 8.05 26.16
C ARG A 89 -8.14 7.71 25.10
N THR A 90 -9.26 8.40 25.15
CA THR A 90 -10.35 8.21 24.18
C THR A 90 -9.92 8.61 22.78
N LEU A 91 -9.22 9.74 22.65
CA LEU A 91 -8.68 10.18 21.35
C LEU A 91 -7.68 9.18 20.76
N ARG A 92 -6.79 8.65 21.58
CA ARG A 92 -5.86 7.58 21.13
C ARG A 92 -6.62 6.35 20.64
N THR A 93 -7.64 5.91 21.37
CA THR A 93 -8.47 4.78 20.95
C THR A 93 -9.18 5.05 19.62
N LEU A 94 -9.73 6.26 19.44
CA LEU A 94 -10.37 6.65 18.18
C LEU A 94 -9.39 6.72 17.00
N MET A 95 -8.15 7.19 17.25
CA MET A 95 -7.11 7.22 16.21
C MET A 95 -6.68 5.81 15.77
N MET A 96 -6.74 4.82 16.65
CA MET A 96 -6.44 3.43 16.30
C MET A 96 -7.58 2.74 15.49
N PHE A 97 -8.75 3.37 15.40
CA PHE A 97 -9.92 2.80 14.75
C PHE A 97 -9.70 2.43 13.26
N PRO A 98 -9.05 3.28 12.43
CA PRO A 98 -8.77 2.93 11.03
C PRO A 98 -7.97 1.63 10.87
N MET A 99 -7.01 1.37 11.73
CA MET A 99 -6.15 0.19 11.69
C MET A 99 -6.91 -1.12 12.01
N MET A 100 -8.07 -1.02 12.69
CA MET A 100 -8.88 -2.20 13.04
C MET A 100 -9.70 -2.74 11.86
N PHE A 101 -9.82 -1.98 10.77
CA PHE A 101 -10.53 -2.46 9.58
C PHE A 101 -9.67 -3.41 8.76
N SER A 102 -10.33 -4.41 8.18
CA SER A 102 -9.71 -5.25 7.17
C SER A 102 -9.29 -4.41 5.95
N PRO A 103 -8.10 -4.62 5.36
CA PRO A 103 -7.66 -3.91 4.16
C PRO A 103 -8.66 -3.98 2.99
N ILE A 104 -9.38 -5.11 2.87
CA ILE A 104 -10.42 -5.29 1.86
C ILE A 104 -11.58 -4.32 2.10
N LEU A 105 -12.02 -4.18 3.34
CA LEU A 105 -13.11 -3.26 3.71
C LEU A 105 -12.70 -1.81 3.47
N VAL A 106 -11.49 -1.44 3.86
CA VAL A 106 -10.91 -0.11 3.58
C VAL A 106 -10.93 0.16 2.08
N GLY A 107 -10.45 -0.78 1.26
CA GLY A 107 -10.45 -0.65 -0.20
C GLY A 107 -11.86 -0.43 -0.77
N PHE A 108 -12.88 -1.15 -0.29
CA PHE A 108 -14.27 -0.94 -0.73
C PHE A 108 -14.83 0.41 -0.30
N GLN A 109 -14.56 0.85 0.93
CA GLN A 109 -15.00 2.16 1.42
C GLN A 109 -14.42 3.30 0.58
N TRP A 110 -13.12 3.28 0.34
CA TRP A 110 -12.46 4.32 -0.44
C TRP A 110 -12.84 4.27 -1.93
N LYS A 111 -13.03 3.07 -2.50
CA LYS A 111 -13.61 2.91 -3.85
C LYS A 111 -15.01 3.52 -3.95
N TYR A 112 -15.83 3.42 -2.92
CA TYR A 112 -17.14 4.08 -2.89
C TYR A 112 -17.00 5.59 -2.74
N ILE A 113 -16.13 6.09 -1.87
CA ILE A 113 -15.89 7.53 -1.65
C ILE A 113 -15.45 8.20 -2.95
N PHE A 114 -14.54 7.57 -3.70
CA PHE A 114 -13.99 8.07 -4.95
C PHE A 114 -14.75 7.59 -6.20
N ASN A 115 -15.94 7.06 -6.06
CA ASN A 115 -16.75 6.67 -7.22
C ASN A 115 -17.16 7.88 -8.05
N ASP A 116 -17.03 7.80 -9.37
CA ASP A 116 -17.27 8.94 -10.27
C ASP A 116 -18.72 9.42 -10.26
N ASN A 117 -19.69 8.50 -10.14
CA ASN A 117 -21.11 8.81 -10.29
C ASN A 117 -21.81 9.08 -8.95
N ILE A 118 -21.57 8.23 -7.95
CA ILE A 118 -22.30 8.24 -6.68
C ILE A 118 -21.40 8.53 -5.48
N GLY A 119 -20.09 8.75 -5.72
CA GLY A 119 -19.11 8.92 -4.66
C GLY A 119 -19.29 10.20 -3.84
N LEU A 120 -18.97 10.06 -2.56
CA LEU A 120 -19.07 11.18 -1.61
C LEU A 120 -18.18 12.37 -2.03
N MET A 121 -16.99 12.09 -2.60
CA MET A 121 -16.06 13.14 -2.99
C MET A 121 -16.64 14.03 -4.11
N ASN A 122 -17.19 13.44 -5.17
CA ASN A 122 -17.80 14.22 -6.25
C ASN A 122 -19.07 14.93 -5.80
N ASN A 123 -19.88 14.32 -4.93
CA ASN A 123 -21.05 14.98 -4.36
C ASN A 123 -20.66 16.19 -3.49
N PHE A 124 -19.63 16.03 -2.66
CA PHE A 124 -19.08 17.14 -1.87
C PHE A 124 -18.57 18.28 -2.76
N LEU A 125 -17.82 17.98 -3.82
CA LEU A 125 -17.29 18.98 -4.75
C LEU A 125 -18.40 19.73 -5.52
N ARG A 126 -19.53 19.09 -5.79
CA ARG A 126 -20.70 19.74 -6.41
C ARG A 126 -21.23 20.90 -5.57
N GLU A 127 -21.22 20.77 -4.25
CA GLU A 127 -21.63 21.87 -3.35
C GLU A 127 -20.72 23.11 -3.47
N PHE A 128 -19.46 22.90 -3.94
CA PHE A 128 -18.52 23.97 -4.22
C PHE A 128 -18.50 24.42 -5.69
N GLY A 129 -19.48 23.98 -6.50
CA GLY A 129 -19.65 24.42 -7.89
C GLY A 129 -18.89 23.59 -8.93
N VAL A 130 -18.31 22.44 -8.59
CA VAL A 130 -17.72 21.51 -9.54
C VAL A 130 -18.82 20.69 -10.21
N ILE A 131 -19.23 21.08 -11.42
CA ILE A 131 -20.39 20.48 -12.12
C ILE A 131 -20.04 19.11 -12.72
N GLN A 132 -18.83 18.95 -13.24
CA GLN A 132 -18.43 17.71 -13.90
C GLN A 132 -17.83 16.73 -12.89
N PRO A 133 -18.22 15.44 -12.92
CA PRO A 133 -17.65 14.44 -12.04
C PRO A 133 -16.19 14.19 -12.42
N ILE A 134 -15.34 14.18 -11.41
CA ILE A 134 -13.91 13.90 -11.56
C ILE A 134 -13.70 12.38 -11.58
N PRO A 135 -13.00 11.82 -12.58
CA PRO A 135 -12.77 10.37 -12.70
C PRO A 135 -11.59 9.92 -11.82
N TRP A 136 -11.79 9.92 -10.51
CA TRP A 136 -10.75 9.65 -9.50
C TRP A 136 -10.01 8.34 -9.66
N LEU A 137 -10.69 7.29 -10.13
CA LEU A 137 -10.13 5.94 -10.21
C LEU A 137 -9.77 5.51 -11.63
N VAL A 138 -10.08 6.34 -12.63
CA VAL A 138 -9.83 6.05 -14.05
C VAL A 138 -8.54 6.74 -14.52
N ASP A 139 -8.33 7.98 -14.10
CA ASP A 139 -7.09 8.71 -14.41
C ASP A 139 -5.92 8.19 -13.57
N GLY A 140 -4.79 7.91 -14.21
CA GLY A 140 -3.64 7.29 -13.55
C GLY A 140 -3.03 8.14 -12.43
N ILE A 141 -3.06 9.46 -12.53
CA ILE A 141 -2.53 10.36 -11.48
C ILE A 141 -3.54 10.43 -10.34
N LEU A 142 -4.81 10.66 -10.65
CA LEU A 142 -5.88 10.75 -9.65
C LEU A 142 -6.07 9.43 -8.90
N ALA A 143 -5.94 8.28 -9.59
CA ALA A 143 -5.99 6.97 -8.95
C ALA A 143 -4.87 6.79 -7.92
N ASN A 144 -3.64 7.21 -8.25
CA ASN A 144 -2.53 7.18 -7.28
C ASN A 144 -2.79 8.09 -6.08
N VAL A 145 -3.33 9.31 -6.29
CA VAL A 145 -3.70 10.22 -5.20
C VAL A 145 -4.80 9.62 -4.32
N SER A 146 -5.81 8.98 -4.92
CA SER A 146 -6.90 8.33 -4.20
C SER A 146 -6.44 7.16 -3.35
N ILE A 147 -5.55 6.31 -3.90
CA ILE A 147 -4.95 5.19 -3.16
C ILE A 147 -4.05 5.72 -2.04
N MET A 148 -3.25 6.75 -2.31
CA MET A 148 -2.38 7.37 -1.31
C MET A 148 -3.19 7.98 -0.15
N ALA A 149 -4.33 8.62 -0.43
CA ALA A 149 -5.21 9.14 0.60
C ALA A 149 -5.75 8.03 1.52
N ALA A 150 -6.14 6.89 0.93
CA ALA A 150 -6.59 5.72 1.68
C ALA A 150 -5.47 5.13 2.56
N GLU A 151 -4.26 5.02 2.01
CA GLU A 151 -3.08 4.50 2.71
C GLU A 151 -2.69 5.40 3.87
N ILE A 152 -2.54 6.71 3.62
CA ILE A 152 -2.21 7.69 4.68
C ILE A 152 -3.26 7.65 5.79
N TRP A 153 -4.55 7.61 5.45
CA TRP A 153 -5.61 7.53 6.46
C TRP A 153 -5.50 6.27 7.33
N SER A 154 -5.19 5.14 6.70
CA SER A 154 -5.07 3.84 7.38
C SER A 154 -3.80 3.75 8.24
N SER A 155 -2.67 4.24 7.73
CA SER A 155 -1.34 4.08 8.33
C SER A 155 -0.98 5.18 9.34
N THR A 156 -1.53 6.40 9.18
CA THR A 156 -1.28 7.51 10.14
C THR A 156 -1.79 7.21 11.56
N SER A 157 -2.65 6.20 11.71
CA SER A 157 -3.20 5.79 13.01
C SER A 157 -2.23 4.98 13.88
N VAL A 158 -1.07 4.57 13.33
CA VAL A 158 -0.01 3.84 14.02
C VAL A 158 0.97 4.81 14.66
#